data_3b805113e56744bf6cbb2bed4ee3536d
#
_entry.id   3b805113e56744bf6cbb2bed4ee3536d
#
_cell.length_a   1.000
_cell.length_b   1.000
_cell.length_c   1.000
_cell.angle_alpha   90.00
_cell.angle_beta   90.00
_cell.angle_gamma   90.00
#
_symmetry.space_group_name_H-M   'P 1'
#
loop_
_entity.id
_entity.type
_entity.pdbx_description
1 polymer ?
#
loop_
_entity_poly.entity_id
_entity_poly.type
_entity_poly.pdbx_seq_one_letter_code
_entity_poly.pdbx_strand_id
1 'polypeptide(L)'
;MERDITDYFREITQSIYLKVEDKLGKYGLVKGQAQLLLIIKDNEGCTQKDLAGYFNVKYSSISERINRLESLGYIARVHEDGNFKNNKIYITNEGKTVATQCRRIMNEIETELYKGITKKEVTSMEKILKKMITNME
;
A
#
# COMPACT_ATOMS: atom_id res chain seq x y z
N MET A 1 -32.86 -0.23 -0.12
CA MET A 1 -31.87 0.87 -0.06
C MET A 1 -31.10 0.89 -1.37
N GLU A 2 -31.15 2.02 -2.02
CA GLU A 2 -30.44 2.21 -3.29
C GLU A 2 -28.95 2.45 -3.04
N ARG A 3 -28.10 1.85 -3.87
CA ARG A 3 -26.65 1.97 -3.76
C ARG A 3 -26.16 3.07 -4.70
N ASP A 4 -25.19 3.85 -4.25
CA ASP A 4 -24.50 4.84 -5.08
C ASP A 4 -23.07 4.41 -5.42
N ILE A 5 -22.38 5.23 -6.20
CA ILE A 5 -21.03 4.94 -6.68
C ILE A 5 -20.02 4.84 -5.53
N THR A 6 -20.23 5.60 -4.46
CA THR A 6 -19.39 5.58 -3.26
C THR A 6 -19.46 4.24 -2.55
N ASP A 7 -20.63 3.61 -2.55
CA ASP A 7 -20.81 2.25 -1.99
C ASP A 7 -19.99 1.21 -2.75
N TYR A 8 -19.90 1.34 -4.07
CA TYR A 8 -19.10 0.43 -4.89
C TYR A 8 -17.61 0.60 -4.62
N PHE A 9 -17.12 1.83 -4.49
CA PHE A 9 -15.73 2.07 -4.11
C PHE A 9 -15.37 1.43 -2.77
N ARG A 10 -16.23 1.61 -1.78
CA ARG A 10 -16.05 1.03 -0.44
C ARG A 10 -16.01 -0.50 -0.50
N GLU A 11 -16.93 -1.11 -1.24
CA GLU A 11 -17.00 -2.57 -1.37
C GLU A 11 -15.77 -3.15 -2.07
N ILE A 12 -15.33 -2.53 -3.17
CA ILE A 12 -14.13 -2.96 -3.89
C ILE A 12 -12.90 -2.87 -2.98
N THR A 13 -12.71 -1.75 -2.32
CA THR A 13 -11.59 -1.53 -1.39
C THR A 13 -11.60 -2.55 -0.27
N GLN A 14 -12.74 -2.79 0.35
CA GLN A 14 -12.89 -3.78 1.42
C GLN A 14 -12.59 -5.19 0.92
N SER A 15 -13.07 -5.56 -0.26
CA SER A 15 -12.81 -6.88 -0.85
C SER A 15 -11.33 -7.09 -1.12
N ILE A 16 -10.63 -6.07 -1.61
CA ILE A 16 -9.18 -6.13 -1.82
C ILE A 16 -8.45 -6.36 -0.49
N TYR A 17 -8.78 -5.60 0.55
CA TYR A 17 -8.16 -5.75 1.87
C TYR A 17 -8.39 -7.13 2.47
N LEU A 18 -9.60 -7.66 2.37
CA LEU A 18 -9.92 -9.00 2.90
C LEU A 18 -9.13 -10.09 2.16
N LYS A 19 -8.98 -9.99 0.85
CA LYS A 19 -8.18 -10.94 0.07
C LYS A 19 -6.70 -10.87 0.42
N VAL A 20 -6.17 -9.67 0.64
CA VAL A 20 -4.79 -9.49 1.09
C VAL A 20 -4.57 -10.11 2.47
N GLU A 21 -5.46 -9.83 3.42
CA GLU A 21 -5.38 -10.42 4.78
C GLU A 21 -5.44 -11.94 4.75
N ASP A 22 -6.34 -12.50 3.95
CA ASP A 22 -6.48 -13.96 3.81
C ASP A 22 -5.18 -14.60 3.31
N LYS A 23 -4.54 -14.01 2.31
CA LYS A 23 -3.36 -14.59 1.66
C LYS A 23 -2.04 -14.21 2.32
N LEU A 24 -1.95 -13.04 2.94
CA LEU A 24 -0.73 -12.50 3.52
C LEU A 24 -0.77 -12.37 5.05
N GLY A 25 -1.90 -12.70 5.68
CA GLY A 25 -2.04 -12.64 7.14
C GLY A 25 -1.03 -13.52 7.88
N LYS A 26 -0.61 -14.63 7.30
CA LYS A 26 0.44 -15.50 7.86
C LYS A 26 1.80 -14.82 8.01
N TYR A 27 2.04 -13.75 7.27
CA TYR A 27 3.24 -12.91 7.41
C TYR A 27 3.03 -11.74 8.39
N GLY A 28 1.85 -11.62 9.00
CA GLY A 28 1.50 -10.52 9.89
C GLY A 28 1.04 -9.25 9.17
N LEU A 29 0.84 -9.31 7.85
CA LEU A 29 0.47 -8.15 7.05
C LEU A 29 -1.05 -7.96 7.00
N VAL A 30 -1.50 -6.74 7.30
CA VAL A 30 -2.91 -6.33 7.29
C VAL A 30 -3.05 -4.93 6.70
N LYS A 31 -4.25 -4.60 6.18
CA LYS A 31 -4.68 -3.22 5.81
C LYS A 31 -3.62 -2.38 5.06
N GLY A 32 -3.27 -2.77 3.86
CA GLY A 32 -2.39 -1.97 3.01
C GLY A 32 -0.90 -2.04 3.36
N GLN A 33 -0.50 -2.80 4.35
CA GLN A 33 0.91 -2.99 4.71
C GLN A 33 1.70 -3.70 3.61
N ALA A 34 1.05 -4.58 2.83
CA ALA A 34 1.67 -5.20 1.67
C ALA A 34 2.10 -4.14 0.65
N GLN A 35 1.23 -3.18 0.36
CA GLN A 35 1.54 -2.06 -0.53
C GLN A 35 2.67 -1.19 0.03
N LEU A 36 2.62 -0.87 1.33
CA LEU A 36 3.67 -0.11 1.99
C LEU A 36 5.04 -0.80 1.87
N LEU A 37 5.09 -2.10 2.12
CA LEU A 37 6.33 -2.87 1.99
C LEU A 37 6.86 -2.85 0.55
N LEU A 38 5.98 -2.97 -0.45
CA LEU A 38 6.36 -2.88 -1.86
C LEU A 38 6.89 -1.51 -2.24
N ILE A 39 6.27 -0.43 -1.76
CA ILE A 39 6.74 0.93 -2.00
C ILE A 39 8.11 1.16 -1.36
N ILE A 40 8.33 0.67 -0.15
CA ILE A 40 9.65 0.77 0.52
C ILE A 40 10.70 0.00 -0.28
N LYS A 41 10.39 -1.20 -0.75
CA LYS A 41 11.30 -2.00 -1.59
C LYS A 41 11.75 -1.25 -2.84
N ASP A 42 10.81 -0.58 -3.51
CA ASP A 42 11.07 0.15 -4.73
C ASP A 42 11.73 1.53 -4.49
N ASN A 43 11.76 1.98 -3.24
CA ASN A 43 12.25 3.31 -2.84
C ASN A 43 13.12 3.22 -1.57
N GLU A 44 14.11 2.35 -1.56
CA GLU A 44 14.98 2.20 -0.41
C GLU A 44 15.68 3.51 -0.05
N GLY A 45 15.78 3.78 1.23
CA GLY A 45 16.32 5.04 1.72
C GLY A 45 15.28 6.18 1.78
N CYS A 46 14.00 5.89 1.48
CA CYS A 46 12.93 6.86 1.67
C CYS A 46 12.72 7.17 3.16
N THR A 47 12.18 8.34 3.44
CA THR A 47 11.85 8.76 4.79
C THR A 47 10.38 8.49 5.10
N GLN A 48 10.05 8.53 6.37
CA GLN A 48 8.65 8.43 6.81
C GLN A 48 7.80 9.57 6.23
N LYS A 49 8.39 10.75 6.10
CA LYS A 49 7.74 11.91 5.48
C LYS A 49 7.40 11.65 4.01
N ASP A 50 8.33 11.04 3.27
CA ASP A 50 8.11 10.66 1.87
C ASP A 50 6.92 9.72 1.74
N LEU A 51 6.85 8.72 2.61
CA LEU A 51 5.77 7.72 2.61
C LEU A 51 4.41 8.34 2.98
N ALA A 52 4.39 9.22 3.98
CA ALA A 52 3.17 9.93 4.35
C ALA A 52 2.65 10.78 3.19
N GLY A 53 3.54 11.44 2.46
CA GLY A 53 3.20 12.22 1.27
C GLY A 53 2.69 11.35 0.13
N TYR A 54 3.34 10.24 -0.15
CA TYR A 54 2.92 9.31 -1.20
C TYR A 54 1.50 8.77 -0.96
N PHE A 55 1.21 8.33 0.27
CA PHE A 55 -0.09 7.78 0.62
C PHE A 55 -1.14 8.85 0.97
N ASN A 56 -0.74 10.12 1.01
CA ASN A 56 -1.60 11.24 1.41
C ASN A 56 -2.31 10.96 2.75
N VAL A 57 -1.53 10.54 3.73
CA VAL A 57 -2.00 10.26 5.09
C VAL A 57 -1.22 11.07 6.12
N LYS A 58 -1.74 11.14 7.34
CA LYS A 58 -1.05 11.82 8.45
C LYS A 58 0.23 11.05 8.81
N TYR A 59 1.24 11.79 9.24
CA TYR A 59 2.50 11.25 9.71
C TYR A 59 2.31 10.18 10.80
N SER A 60 1.39 10.41 11.74
CA SER A 60 1.07 9.46 12.81
C SER A 60 0.52 8.13 12.28
N SER A 61 -0.31 8.17 11.24
CA SER A 61 -0.86 6.95 10.62
C SER A 61 0.21 6.11 9.95
N ILE A 62 1.13 6.75 9.23
CA ILE A 62 2.23 6.04 8.58
C ILE A 62 3.25 5.52 9.61
N SER A 63 3.46 6.27 10.69
CA SER A 63 4.36 5.88 11.78
C SER A 63 3.99 4.53 12.38
N GLU A 64 2.72 4.33 12.64
CA GLU A 64 2.19 3.10 13.22
C GLU A 64 2.42 1.90 12.29
N ARG A 65 2.17 2.08 10.99
CA ARG A 65 2.39 1.04 9.98
C ARG A 65 3.86 0.69 9.82
N ILE A 66 4.74 1.68 9.83
CA ILE A 66 6.20 1.50 9.74
C ILE A 66 6.71 0.77 10.98
N ASN A 67 6.26 1.17 12.18
CA ASN A 67 6.62 0.50 13.43
C ASN A 67 6.27 -0.99 13.38
N ARG A 68 5.11 -1.33 12.83
CA ARG A 68 4.70 -2.73 12.69
C ARG A 68 5.60 -3.49 11.74
N LEU A 69 5.91 -2.96 10.56
CA LEU A 69 6.82 -3.61 9.61
C LEU A 69 8.22 -3.81 10.19
N GLU A 70 8.70 -2.84 10.97
CA GLU A 70 9.98 -2.95 11.67
C GLU A 70 9.94 -4.05 12.73
N SER A 71 8.88 -4.11 13.54
CA SER A 71 8.74 -5.15 14.58
C SER A 71 8.59 -6.56 13.99
N LEU A 72 8.06 -6.68 12.78
CA LEU A 72 8.00 -7.94 12.05
C LEU A 72 9.36 -8.34 11.43
N GLY A 73 10.33 -7.44 11.44
CA GLY A 73 11.67 -7.70 10.91
C GLY A 73 11.79 -7.50 9.39
N TYR A 74 10.83 -6.85 8.75
CA TYR A 74 10.81 -6.68 7.29
C TYR A 74 11.50 -5.41 6.82
N ILE A 75 11.63 -4.41 7.68
CA ILE A 75 12.32 -3.16 7.39
C ILE A 75 13.23 -2.77 8.54
N ALA A 76 14.20 -1.91 8.25
CA ALA A 76 15.08 -1.31 9.23
C ALA A 76 15.15 0.20 9.01
N ARG A 77 15.21 0.95 10.09
CA ARG A 77 15.43 2.39 10.05
C ARG A 77 16.89 2.69 10.37
N VAL A 78 17.49 3.54 9.55
CA VAL A 78 18.85 4.04 9.79
C VAL A 78 18.74 5.47 10.29
N HIS A 79 19.25 5.69 11.50
CA HIS A 79 19.29 7.01 12.10
C HIS A 79 20.47 7.79 11.51
N GLU A 80 20.18 8.85 10.78
CA GLU A 80 21.18 9.85 10.42
C GLU A 80 20.95 11.09 11.30
N ASP A 81 22.01 11.57 11.95
CA ASP A 81 22.04 12.84 12.72
C ASP A 81 21.10 12.94 13.92
N GLY A 82 20.65 11.82 14.50
CA GLY A 82 19.80 11.83 15.70
C GLY A 82 18.41 12.42 15.52
N ASN A 83 18.00 12.71 14.28
CA ASN A 83 16.67 13.25 13.98
C ASN A 83 15.75 12.16 13.45
N PHE A 84 14.75 11.77 14.26
CA PHE A 84 13.80 10.72 13.92
C PHE A 84 13.02 10.98 12.61
N LYS A 85 12.81 12.26 12.25
CA LYS A 85 12.07 12.63 11.03
C LYS A 85 12.85 12.32 9.75
N ASN A 86 14.18 12.23 9.84
CA ASN A 86 15.07 11.98 8.71
C ASN A 86 15.58 10.53 8.67
N ASN A 87 14.96 9.63 9.44
CA ASN A 87 15.31 8.23 9.39
C ASN A 87 15.04 7.67 8.00
N LYS A 88 16.08 7.07 7.42
CA LYS A 88 15.97 6.37 6.15
C LYS A 88 15.51 4.94 6.39
N ILE A 89 14.62 4.48 5.55
CA ILE A 89 13.97 3.19 5.68
C ILE A 89 14.48 2.27 4.58
N TYR A 90 14.91 1.08 4.98
CA TYR A 90 15.42 0.04 4.09
C TYR A 90 14.69 -1.26 4.31
N ILE A 91 14.60 -2.08 3.26
CA ILE A 91 14.02 -3.42 3.37
C ILE A 91 15.11 -4.40 3.83
N THR A 92 14.75 -5.32 4.72
CA THR A 92 15.63 -6.42 5.15
C THR A 92 15.60 -7.58 4.15
N ASN A 93 16.50 -8.56 4.29
CA ASN A 93 16.46 -9.76 3.46
C ASN A 93 15.16 -10.54 3.65
N GLU A 94 14.69 -10.65 4.89
CA GLU A 94 13.39 -11.27 5.19
C GLU A 94 12.25 -10.48 4.55
N GLY A 95 12.30 -9.15 4.63
CA GLY A 95 11.34 -8.26 3.99
C GLY A 95 11.31 -8.43 2.46
N LYS A 96 12.45 -8.63 1.82
CA LYS A 96 12.52 -8.90 0.37
C LYS A 96 11.79 -10.18 -0.01
N THR A 97 11.98 -11.23 0.78
CA THR A 97 11.28 -12.52 0.57
C THR A 97 9.77 -12.34 0.68
N VAL A 98 9.32 -11.66 1.73
CA VAL A 98 7.89 -11.38 1.94
C VAL A 98 7.35 -10.45 0.85
N ALA A 99 8.10 -9.43 0.45
CA ALA A 99 7.70 -8.51 -0.62
C ALA A 99 7.49 -9.24 -1.95
N THR A 100 8.28 -10.26 -2.26
CA THR A 100 8.07 -11.10 -3.45
C THR A 100 6.70 -11.78 -3.40
N GLN A 101 6.30 -12.30 -2.24
CA GLN A 101 4.97 -12.88 -2.05
C GLN A 101 3.87 -11.81 -2.16
N CYS A 102 4.11 -10.64 -1.60
CA CYS A 102 3.18 -9.50 -1.73
C CYS A 102 2.94 -9.16 -3.20
N ARG A 103 4.00 -9.04 -3.99
CA ARG A 103 3.89 -8.73 -5.42
C ARG A 103 3.08 -9.77 -6.17
N ARG A 104 3.35 -11.04 -5.93
CA ARG A 104 2.62 -12.15 -6.54
C ARG A 104 1.13 -12.09 -6.20
N ILE A 105 0.82 -11.94 -4.93
CA ILE A 105 -0.57 -11.89 -4.45
C ILE A 105 -1.31 -10.66 -4.99
N MET A 106 -0.67 -9.49 -4.98
CA MET A 106 -1.28 -8.26 -5.51
C MET A 106 -1.56 -8.39 -7.00
N ASN A 107 -0.65 -9.00 -7.77
CA ASN A 107 -0.85 -9.25 -9.19
C ASN A 107 -2.02 -10.21 -9.44
N GLU A 108 -2.15 -11.25 -8.64
CA GLU A 108 -3.29 -12.18 -8.72
C GLU A 108 -4.61 -11.47 -8.45
N ILE A 109 -4.65 -10.62 -7.43
CA ILE A 109 -5.84 -9.84 -7.08
C ILE A 109 -6.20 -8.87 -8.22
N GLU A 110 -5.22 -8.17 -8.77
CA GLU A 110 -5.44 -7.25 -9.90
C GLU A 110 -5.97 -7.99 -11.13
N THR A 111 -5.40 -9.14 -11.45
CA THR A 111 -5.86 -9.96 -12.58
C THR A 111 -7.32 -10.35 -12.42
N GLU A 112 -7.71 -10.74 -11.21
CA GLU A 112 -9.11 -11.07 -10.90
C GLU A 112 -10.02 -9.83 -10.97
N LEU A 113 -9.56 -8.71 -10.40
CA LEU A 113 -10.31 -7.45 -10.34
C LEU A 113 -10.63 -6.90 -11.73
N TYR A 114 -9.68 -6.98 -12.66
CA TYR A 114 -9.84 -6.44 -14.01
C TYR A 114 -10.34 -7.45 -15.04
N LYS A 115 -10.69 -8.66 -14.61
CA LYS A 115 -11.20 -9.69 -15.54
C LYS A 115 -12.42 -9.21 -16.29
N GLY A 116 -12.38 -9.29 -17.63
CA GLY A 116 -13.47 -8.85 -18.49
C GLY A 116 -13.55 -7.35 -18.74
N ILE A 117 -12.61 -6.57 -18.16
CA ILE A 117 -12.53 -5.14 -18.36
C ILE A 117 -11.45 -4.84 -19.40
N THR A 118 -11.79 -4.08 -20.43
CA THR A 118 -10.86 -3.76 -21.52
C THR A 118 -9.84 -2.70 -21.10
N LYS A 119 -8.71 -2.64 -21.81
CA LYS A 119 -7.70 -1.58 -21.59
C LYS A 119 -8.29 -0.18 -21.78
N LYS A 120 -9.19 -0.03 -22.75
CA LYS A 120 -9.88 1.24 -23.03
C LYS A 120 -10.76 1.65 -21.85
N GLU A 121 -11.49 0.70 -21.27
CA GLU A 121 -12.32 0.95 -20.09
C GLU A 121 -11.46 1.33 -18.85
N VAL A 122 -10.33 0.64 -18.65
CA VAL A 122 -9.39 0.96 -17.56
C VAL A 122 -8.82 2.38 -17.75
N THR A 123 -8.41 2.74 -18.97
CA THR A 123 -7.89 4.07 -19.29
C THR A 123 -8.93 5.16 -19.00
N SER A 124 -10.18 4.91 -19.40
CA SER A 124 -11.29 5.84 -19.14
C SER A 124 -11.56 5.99 -17.63
N MET A 125 -11.56 4.89 -16.90
CA MET A 125 -11.75 4.88 -15.45
C MET A 125 -10.62 5.63 -14.74
N GLU A 126 -9.37 5.39 -15.12
CA GLU A 126 -8.21 6.10 -14.55
C GLU A 126 -8.34 7.61 -14.74
N LYS A 127 -8.72 8.05 -15.91
CA LYS A 127 -8.95 9.47 -16.22
C LYS A 127 -10.02 10.08 -15.31
N ILE A 128 -11.11 9.36 -15.09
CA ILE A 128 -12.21 9.81 -14.22
C ILE A 128 -11.75 9.86 -12.76
N LEU A 129 -11.07 8.82 -12.28
CA LEU A 129 -10.55 8.76 -10.91
C LEU A 129 -9.58 9.90 -10.63
N LYS A 130 -8.70 10.24 -11.57
CA LYS A 130 -7.78 11.38 -11.45
C LYS A 130 -8.52 12.71 -11.29
N LYS A 131 -9.62 12.90 -12.03
CA LYS A 131 -10.47 14.08 -11.87
C LYS A 131 -11.11 14.15 -10.49
N MET A 132 -11.60 13.01 -9.99
CA MET A 132 -12.20 12.92 -8.65
C MET A 132 -11.18 13.29 -7.57
N ILE A 133 -9.96 12.76 -7.68
CA ILE A 133 -8.87 13.07 -6.74
C ILE A 133 -8.58 14.57 -6.73
N THR A 134 -8.42 15.17 -7.91
CA THR A 134 -8.18 16.62 -8.03
C THR A 134 -9.30 17.44 -7.41
N ASN A 135 -10.56 17.02 -7.56
CA ASN A 135 -11.71 17.71 -6.98
C ASN A 135 -11.71 17.69 -5.45
N MET A 136 -11.04 16.70 -4.84
CA MET A 136 -11.00 16.55 -3.38
C MET A 136 -9.77 17.21 -2.73
N GLU A 137 -8.89 17.76 -3.51
CA GLU A 137 -7.71 18.49 -3.01
C GLU A 137 -8.04 19.89 -2.50
#